data_b8e55421b8323576aa3d63a4e5b7ef50
#
_entry.id   b8e55421b8323576aa3d63a4e5b7ef50
#
_cell.length_a   1.000
_cell.length_b   1.000
_cell.length_c   1.000
_cell.angle_alpha   90.00
_cell.angle_beta   90.00
_cell.angle_gamma   90.00
#
_symmetry.space_group_name_H-M   'P 1'
#
loop_
_entity.id
_entity.type
_entity.pdbx_description
1 polymer ?
#
loop_
_entity_poly.entity_id
_entity_poly.type
_entity_poly.pdbx_seq_one_letter_code
_entity_poly.pdbx_strand_id
1 'polypeptide(L)'
;LSLKAALDRLGFGPCFHMRNVLDHPERLPLWEAAAAGSAVDWDEVFAGYESSVDWPGAAFWRELTAYYSDAKVILTVRDPERWYDSVRETIYQLFGGGTESPLAEEALQRIPGIATMHAFNRKLVWDGPFLQGRFDDRDWAMRAFVRHNAAVCEEIPSERLLVFDVSAGWGPLCDFLGVDKPEEEFPRLNDPAAFWGRVRDRLAEVVRRGRRAR
;
A
#
# COMPACT_ATOMS: atom_id res chain seq x y z
N LEU A 1 -1.68 -6.15 2.10
CA LEU A 1 -1.60 -6.81 3.43
C LEU A 1 -1.17 -8.27 3.34
N SER A 2 -1.67 -9.05 2.37
CA SER A 2 -1.28 -10.46 2.23
C SER A 2 0.23 -10.62 1.99
N LEU A 3 0.80 -9.87 1.01
CA LEU A 3 2.24 -9.89 0.76
C LEU A 3 3.04 -9.36 1.96
N LYS A 4 2.57 -8.30 2.64
CA LYS A 4 3.21 -7.83 3.88
C LYS A 4 3.33 -8.94 4.90
N ALA A 5 2.22 -9.61 5.21
CA ALA A 5 2.23 -10.71 6.18
C ALA A 5 3.10 -11.88 5.73
N ALA A 6 3.18 -12.14 4.43
CA ALA A 6 4.07 -13.17 3.89
C ALA A 6 5.55 -12.79 4.08
N LEU A 7 5.94 -11.56 3.77
CA LEU A 7 7.31 -11.07 3.96
C LEU A 7 7.72 -11.08 5.43
N ASP A 8 6.84 -10.61 6.33
CA ASP A 8 7.09 -10.66 7.77
C ASP A 8 7.36 -12.12 8.25
N ARG A 9 6.60 -13.11 7.73
CA ARG A 9 6.77 -14.54 8.07
C ARG A 9 8.04 -15.17 7.51
N LEU A 10 8.47 -14.71 6.35
CA LEU A 10 9.68 -15.21 5.68
C LEU A 10 10.98 -14.58 6.22
N GLY A 11 10.90 -13.72 7.24
CA GLY A 11 12.05 -13.06 7.83
C GLY A 11 12.49 -11.76 7.16
N PHE A 12 11.68 -11.22 6.21
CA PHE A 12 11.90 -9.92 5.58
C PHE A 12 11.09 -8.80 6.25
N GLY A 13 10.78 -8.97 7.52
CA GLY A 13 10.10 -7.98 8.35
C GLY A 13 11.04 -7.28 9.34
N PRO A 14 10.61 -6.15 9.91
CA PRO A 14 9.31 -5.51 9.71
C PRO A 14 9.11 -4.98 8.29
N CYS A 15 7.93 -5.26 7.71
CA CYS A 15 7.59 -4.78 6.38
C CYS A 15 6.77 -3.48 6.47
N PHE A 16 7.27 -2.42 5.83
CA PHE A 16 6.57 -1.13 5.76
C PHE A 16 5.30 -1.23 4.90
N HIS A 17 4.28 -0.47 5.28
CA HIS A 17 2.98 -0.38 4.59
C HIS A 17 2.34 0.97 4.90
N MET A 18 1.43 1.48 4.06
CA MET A 18 0.70 2.74 4.29
C MET A 18 0.16 2.90 5.73
N ARG A 19 -0.27 1.81 6.36
CA ARG A 19 -0.73 1.83 7.76
C ARG A 19 0.31 2.35 8.74
N ASN A 20 1.59 2.10 8.47
CA ASN A 20 2.68 2.57 9.33
C ASN A 20 2.81 4.10 9.34
N VAL A 21 2.37 4.78 8.28
CA VAL A 21 2.32 6.25 8.28
C VAL A 21 1.27 6.77 9.26
N LEU A 22 0.15 6.05 9.44
CA LEU A 22 -0.86 6.39 10.47
C LEU A 22 -0.37 6.15 11.90
N ASP A 23 0.41 5.08 12.08
CA ASP A 23 0.94 4.70 13.39
C ASP A 23 2.17 5.55 13.76
N HIS A 24 2.86 6.13 12.76
CA HIS A 24 4.07 6.96 12.88
C HIS A 24 3.93 8.28 12.11
N PRO A 25 3.01 9.17 12.53
CA PRO A 25 2.74 10.44 11.82
C PRO A 25 3.95 11.39 11.78
N GLU A 26 4.93 11.22 12.66
CA GLU A 26 6.20 11.95 12.66
C GLU A 26 7.04 11.72 11.40
N ARG A 27 6.79 10.63 10.66
CA ARG A 27 7.47 10.32 9.38
C ARG A 27 6.79 10.93 8.17
N LEU A 28 5.57 11.44 8.32
CA LEU A 28 4.82 12.02 7.19
C LEU A 28 5.56 13.17 6.48
N PRO A 29 6.27 14.09 7.19
CA PRO A 29 7.04 15.13 6.52
C PRO A 29 8.12 14.62 5.56
N LEU A 30 8.74 13.46 5.81
CA LEU A 30 9.71 12.84 4.91
C LEU A 30 9.04 12.41 3.59
N TRP A 31 7.86 11.80 3.69
CA TRP A 31 7.07 11.42 2.52
C TRP A 31 6.52 12.62 1.74
N GLU A 32 6.15 13.69 2.43
CA GLU A 32 5.71 14.95 1.80
C GLU A 32 6.87 15.64 1.07
N ALA A 33 8.08 15.61 1.64
CA ALA A 33 9.29 16.10 0.99
C ALA A 33 9.61 15.31 -0.28
N ALA A 34 9.56 13.97 -0.21
CA ALA A 34 9.73 13.10 -1.37
C ALA A 34 8.67 13.40 -2.46
N ALA A 35 7.40 13.54 -2.08
CA ALA A 35 6.30 13.87 -3.00
C ALA A 35 6.43 15.28 -3.61
N ALA A 36 7.16 16.19 -2.97
CA ALA A 36 7.50 17.49 -3.50
C ALA A 36 8.75 17.49 -4.40
N GLY A 37 9.37 16.33 -4.62
CA GLY A 37 10.59 16.18 -5.41
C GLY A 37 11.87 16.61 -4.69
N SER A 38 11.83 16.78 -3.37
CA SER A 38 13.03 17.01 -2.57
C SER A 38 13.85 15.75 -2.43
N ALA A 39 15.17 15.89 -2.35
CA ALA A 39 16.04 14.78 -1.98
C ALA A 39 15.74 14.34 -0.54
N VAL A 40 15.54 13.06 -0.35
CA VAL A 40 15.31 12.44 0.97
C VAL A 40 16.32 11.32 1.18
N ASP A 41 16.68 11.10 2.44
CA ASP A 41 17.43 9.91 2.82
C ASP A 41 16.47 8.74 2.99
N TRP A 42 16.52 7.79 2.06
CA TRP A 42 15.63 6.62 2.10
C TRP A 42 15.92 5.69 3.27
N ASP A 43 17.14 5.68 3.79
CA ASP A 43 17.46 4.91 5.00
C ASP A 43 16.80 5.53 6.24
N GLU A 44 16.64 6.86 6.30
CA GLU A 44 15.83 7.52 7.33
C GLU A 44 14.33 7.21 7.16
N VAL A 45 13.82 7.27 5.93
CA VAL A 45 12.40 6.98 5.63
C VAL A 45 12.03 5.56 6.04
N PHE A 46 12.89 4.59 5.76
CA PHE A 46 12.64 3.17 6.05
C PHE A 46 13.36 2.66 7.31
N ALA A 47 13.85 3.55 8.17
CA ALA A 47 14.55 3.15 9.40
C ALA A 47 13.72 2.13 10.22
N GLY A 48 14.31 0.94 10.46
CA GLY A 48 13.67 -0.16 11.18
C GLY A 48 12.75 -1.05 10.33
N TYR A 49 12.79 -0.94 9.00
CA TYR A 49 12.08 -1.81 8.08
C TYR A 49 13.05 -2.51 7.13
N GLU A 50 12.82 -3.81 6.89
CA GLU A 50 13.62 -4.64 5.99
C GLU A 50 12.99 -4.79 4.59
N SER A 51 11.70 -4.49 4.48
CA SER A 51 10.97 -4.51 3.23
C SER A 51 9.86 -3.47 3.20
N SER A 52 9.33 -3.18 2.02
CA SER A 52 8.23 -2.23 1.83
C SER A 52 7.20 -2.75 0.84
N VAL A 53 5.93 -2.56 1.14
CA VAL A 53 4.81 -2.81 0.24
C VAL A 53 3.82 -1.66 0.30
N ASP A 54 2.99 -1.55 -0.76
CA ASP A 54 1.93 -0.54 -0.79
C ASP A 54 2.46 0.90 -0.93
N TRP A 55 1.54 1.83 -0.92
CA TRP A 55 1.85 3.25 -0.88
C TRP A 55 2.34 3.65 0.52
N PRO A 56 3.12 4.72 0.64
CA PRO A 56 3.65 5.59 -0.41
C PRO A 56 4.85 5.04 -1.16
N GLY A 57 5.51 3.97 -0.68
CA GLY A 57 6.72 3.39 -1.29
C GLY A 57 6.54 3.07 -2.78
N ALA A 58 5.37 2.52 -3.15
CA ALA A 58 5.08 2.19 -4.54
C ALA A 58 5.04 3.40 -5.50
N ALA A 59 4.87 4.63 -4.99
CA ALA A 59 4.97 5.84 -5.81
C ALA A 59 6.40 6.13 -6.26
N PHE A 60 7.37 5.73 -5.44
CA PHE A 60 8.79 6.05 -5.58
C PHE A 60 9.61 4.83 -6.00
N TRP A 61 8.99 3.86 -6.66
CA TRP A 61 9.68 2.61 -6.99
C TRP A 61 10.94 2.81 -7.84
N ARG A 62 10.97 3.82 -8.73
CA ARG A 62 12.16 4.13 -9.54
C ARG A 62 13.30 4.64 -8.69
N GLU A 63 13.03 5.61 -7.83
CA GLU A 63 13.98 6.19 -6.89
C GLU A 63 14.50 5.13 -5.92
N LEU A 64 13.60 4.30 -5.38
CA LEU A 64 13.93 3.25 -4.43
C LEU A 64 14.77 2.15 -5.08
N THR A 65 14.45 1.73 -6.30
CA THR A 65 15.24 0.69 -7.00
C THR A 65 16.57 1.19 -7.52
N ALA A 66 16.73 2.50 -7.69
CA ALA A 66 18.01 3.14 -7.97
C ALA A 66 18.87 3.30 -6.69
N TYR A 67 18.24 3.67 -5.57
CA TYR A 67 18.93 3.83 -4.29
C TYR A 67 19.36 2.47 -3.71
N TYR A 68 18.46 1.50 -3.67
CA TYR A 68 18.73 0.13 -3.24
C TYR A 68 18.96 -0.78 -4.46
N SER A 69 20.15 -0.67 -5.06
CA SER A 69 20.48 -1.32 -6.33
C SER A 69 20.39 -2.85 -6.31
N ASP A 70 20.51 -3.47 -5.15
CA ASP A 70 20.45 -4.92 -4.96
C ASP A 70 19.07 -5.41 -4.48
N ALA A 71 18.12 -4.50 -4.21
CA ALA A 71 16.81 -4.87 -3.73
C ALA A 71 16.04 -5.68 -4.76
N LYS A 72 15.41 -6.76 -4.31
CA LYS A 72 14.45 -7.54 -5.09
C LYS A 72 13.12 -6.80 -5.16
N VAL A 73 12.48 -6.81 -6.32
CA VAL A 73 11.20 -6.17 -6.59
C VAL A 73 10.13 -7.22 -6.80
N ILE A 74 9.00 -7.08 -6.12
CA ILE A 74 7.84 -7.95 -6.28
C ILE A 74 6.69 -7.11 -6.81
N LEU A 75 6.38 -7.26 -8.10
CA LEU A 75 5.23 -6.62 -8.73
C LEU A 75 3.99 -7.50 -8.54
N THR A 76 3.10 -7.10 -7.65
CA THR A 76 1.83 -7.81 -7.49
C THR A 76 0.89 -7.48 -8.64
N VAL A 77 0.41 -8.51 -9.33
CA VAL A 77 -0.50 -8.39 -10.46
C VAL A 77 -1.84 -9.04 -10.17
N ARG A 78 -2.84 -8.60 -10.87
CA ARG A 78 -4.17 -9.21 -10.93
C ARG A 78 -4.93 -8.70 -12.16
N ASP A 79 -6.08 -9.27 -12.43
CA ASP A 79 -7.01 -8.79 -13.45
C ASP A 79 -7.35 -7.30 -13.22
N PRO A 80 -7.25 -6.42 -14.24
CA PRO A 80 -7.47 -4.99 -14.10
C PRO A 80 -8.89 -4.61 -13.64
N GLU A 81 -9.92 -5.35 -14.06
CA GLU A 81 -11.30 -5.09 -13.66
C GLU A 81 -11.47 -5.41 -12.16
N ARG A 82 -10.95 -6.56 -11.73
CA ARG A 82 -10.96 -6.95 -10.31
C ARG A 82 -10.12 -6.01 -9.45
N TRP A 83 -9.04 -5.46 -10.00
CA TRP A 83 -8.26 -4.44 -9.31
C TRP A 83 -9.09 -3.17 -9.09
N TYR A 84 -9.71 -2.66 -10.16
CA TYR A 84 -10.52 -1.45 -10.11
C TYR A 84 -11.69 -1.60 -9.11
N ASP A 85 -12.45 -2.69 -9.21
CA ASP A 85 -13.60 -2.95 -8.34
C ASP A 85 -13.16 -3.02 -6.86
N SER A 86 -12.09 -3.76 -6.58
CA SER A 86 -11.53 -3.87 -5.22
C SER A 86 -11.10 -2.52 -4.65
N VAL A 87 -10.43 -1.69 -5.44
CA VAL A 87 -9.97 -0.35 -5.03
C VAL A 87 -11.18 0.56 -4.79
N ARG A 88 -12.16 0.55 -5.69
CA ARG A 88 -13.38 1.35 -5.61
C ARG A 88 -14.20 1.03 -4.37
N GLU A 89 -14.35 -0.26 -4.04
CA GLU A 89 -15.13 -0.73 -2.88
C GLU A 89 -14.45 -0.50 -1.53
N THR A 90 -13.16 -0.18 -1.52
CA THR A 90 -12.37 -0.10 -0.28
C THR A 90 -11.65 1.24 -0.13
N ILE A 91 -10.39 1.30 -0.55
CA ILE A 91 -9.51 2.44 -0.27
C ILE A 91 -9.96 3.75 -0.94
N TYR A 92 -10.62 3.68 -2.10
CA TYR A 92 -11.16 4.86 -2.76
C TYR A 92 -12.27 5.52 -1.94
N GLN A 93 -13.15 4.72 -1.32
CA GLN A 93 -14.19 5.24 -0.43
C GLN A 93 -13.62 5.97 0.79
N LEU A 94 -12.49 5.50 1.32
CA LEU A 94 -11.88 6.07 2.52
C LEU A 94 -10.94 7.24 2.21
N PHE A 95 -10.21 7.20 1.10
CA PHE A 95 -9.11 8.13 0.80
C PHE A 95 -9.21 8.83 -0.56
N GLY A 96 -10.10 8.42 -1.45
CA GLY A 96 -10.17 8.93 -2.83
C GLY A 96 -11.12 10.10 -3.04
N GLY A 97 -12.05 10.33 -2.13
CA GLY A 97 -13.07 11.38 -2.26
C GLY A 97 -14.43 10.89 -2.75
N GLY A 98 -14.59 9.60 -3.01
CA GLY A 98 -15.89 8.96 -3.23
C GLY A 98 -16.57 8.65 -1.90
N THR A 99 -17.08 9.68 -1.21
CA THR A 99 -17.68 9.53 0.13
C THR A 99 -19.14 9.05 0.06
N GLU A 100 -19.38 7.93 -0.58
CA GLU A 100 -20.70 7.28 -0.52
C GLU A 100 -20.84 6.38 0.72
N SER A 101 -19.76 6.17 1.49
CA SER A 101 -19.75 5.31 2.67
C SER A 101 -19.88 6.13 3.97
N PRO A 102 -21.00 6.01 4.70
CA PRO A 102 -21.14 6.65 6.02
C PRO A 102 -20.04 6.23 7.00
N LEU A 103 -19.54 5.00 6.88
CA LEU A 103 -18.45 4.50 7.72
C LEU A 103 -17.11 5.20 7.38
N ALA A 104 -16.87 5.51 6.10
CA ALA A 104 -15.69 6.28 5.70
C ALA A 104 -15.76 7.71 6.23
N GLU A 105 -16.92 8.36 6.14
CA GLU A 105 -17.15 9.69 6.68
C GLU A 105 -16.93 9.72 8.20
N GLU A 106 -17.49 8.77 8.94
CA GLU A 106 -17.29 8.64 10.39
C GLU A 106 -15.80 8.43 10.72
N ALA A 107 -15.08 7.61 9.93
CA ALA A 107 -13.65 7.36 10.13
C ALA A 107 -12.83 8.64 9.94
N LEU A 108 -13.10 9.42 8.87
CA LEU A 108 -12.43 10.70 8.61
C LEU A 108 -12.61 11.71 9.73
N GLN A 109 -13.79 11.72 10.37
CA GLN A 109 -14.08 12.64 11.46
C GLN A 109 -13.49 12.21 12.80
N ARG A 110 -13.40 10.90 13.07
CA ARG A 110 -13.13 10.37 14.41
C ARG A 110 -11.78 9.70 14.61
N ILE A 111 -11.19 9.13 13.58
CA ILE A 111 -9.89 8.46 13.72
C ILE A 111 -8.76 9.51 13.63
N PRO A 112 -7.96 9.69 14.67
CA PRO A 112 -6.84 10.63 14.64
C PRO A 112 -5.88 10.32 13.48
N GLY A 113 -5.43 11.34 12.76
CA GLY A 113 -4.51 11.22 11.65
C GLY A 113 -5.13 10.79 10.30
N ILE A 114 -6.34 10.23 10.29
CA ILE A 114 -6.99 9.78 9.03
C ILE A 114 -7.23 10.97 8.08
N ALA A 115 -7.65 12.12 8.57
CA ALA A 115 -7.87 13.30 7.72
C ALA A 115 -6.56 13.79 7.06
N THR A 116 -5.46 13.79 7.80
CA THR A 116 -4.11 14.12 7.27
C THR A 116 -3.68 13.09 6.24
N MET A 117 -3.89 11.80 6.52
CA MET A 117 -3.62 10.72 5.57
C MET A 117 -4.49 10.80 4.33
N HIS A 118 -5.75 11.19 4.47
CA HIS A 118 -6.65 11.43 3.33
C HIS A 118 -6.09 12.52 2.42
N ALA A 119 -5.67 13.67 2.96
CA ALA A 119 -5.08 14.75 2.19
C ALA A 119 -3.79 14.33 1.49
N PHE A 120 -2.90 13.61 2.20
CA PHE A 120 -1.67 13.09 1.64
C PHE A 120 -1.92 12.06 0.52
N ASN A 121 -2.78 11.07 0.75
CA ASN A 121 -3.15 10.07 -0.26
C ASN A 121 -3.80 10.72 -1.48
N ARG A 122 -4.67 11.70 -1.26
CA ARG A 122 -5.29 12.42 -2.36
C ARG A 122 -4.23 13.02 -3.29
N LYS A 123 -3.28 13.75 -2.72
CA LYS A 123 -2.21 14.39 -3.46
C LYS A 123 -1.27 13.40 -4.16
N LEU A 124 -0.89 12.32 -3.47
CA LEU A 124 0.12 11.39 -3.96
C LEU A 124 -0.46 10.35 -4.94
N VAL A 125 -1.61 9.78 -4.61
CA VAL A 125 -2.20 8.63 -5.33
C VAL A 125 -3.28 9.08 -6.30
N TRP A 126 -4.33 9.74 -5.79
CA TRP A 126 -5.54 10.00 -6.57
C TRP A 126 -5.36 11.13 -7.58
N ASP A 127 -4.85 12.27 -7.14
CA ASP A 127 -4.58 13.45 -7.99
C ASP A 127 -3.14 13.42 -8.55
N GLY A 128 -2.29 12.51 -8.06
CA GLY A 128 -0.89 12.37 -8.44
C GLY A 128 -0.67 11.76 -9.83
N PRO A 129 0.60 11.59 -10.25
CA PRO A 129 0.95 11.17 -11.61
C PRO A 129 0.34 9.84 -12.05
N PHE A 130 0.07 8.93 -11.11
CA PHE A 130 -0.48 7.61 -11.40
C PHE A 130 -1.92 7.67 -11.89
N LEU A 131 -2.83 8.35 -11.19
CA LEU A 131 -4.27 8.39 -11.51
C LEU A 131 -4.76 9.74 -12.05
N GLN A 132 -4.02 10.83 -11.82
CA GLN A 132 -4.27 12.17 -12.38
C GLN A 132 -5.71 12.68 -12.14
N GLY A 133 -6.28 12.38 -10.97
CA GLY A 133 -7.66 12.76 -10.62
C GLY A 133 -8.74 12.01 -11.42
N ARG A 134 -8.38 10.95 -12.15
CA ARG A 134 -9.29 10.29 -13.10
C ARG A 134 -9.68 8.87 -12.70
N PHE A 135 -9.68 8.56 -11.41
CA PHE A 135 -10.04 7.20 -10.97
C PHE A 135 -11.48 6.83 -11.31
N ASP A 136 -12.42 7.79 -11.33
CA ASP A 136 -13.82 7.54 -11.69
C ASP A 136 -14.01 7.15 -13.17
N ASP A 137 -13.06 7.50 -14.05
CA ASP A 137 -12.98 6.96 -15.41
C ASP A 137 -12.37 5.54 -15.33
N ARG A 138 -13.27 4.53 -15.26
CA ARG A 138 -12.90 3.10 -15.12
C ARG A 138 -11.83 2.68 -16.12
N ASP A 139 -12.05 2.98 -17.39
CA ASP A 139 -11.15 2.57 -18.46
C ASP A 139 -9.80 3.26 -18.37
N TRP A 140 -9.79 4.53 -17.98
CA TRP A 140 -8.54 5.25 -17.72
C TRP A 140 -7.77 4.64 -16.55
N ALA A 141 -8.43 4.39 -15.43
CA ALA A 141 -7.82 3.84 -14.23
C ALA A 141 -7.21 2.45 -14.50
N MET A 142 -7.95 1.57 -15.19
CA MET A 142 -7.45 0.26 -15.60
C MET A 142 -6.24 0.38 -16.55
N ARG A 143 -6.29 1.30 -17.53
CA ARG A 143 -5.12 1.56 -18.39
C ARG A 143 -3.93 2.11 -17.61
N ALA A 144 -4.16 2.97 -16.60
CA ALA A 144 -3.09 3.46 -15.73
C ALA A 144 -2.41 2.32 -14.96
N PHE A 145 -3.20 1.40 -14.41
CA PHE A 145 -2.71 0.20 -13.75
C PHE A 145 -1.88 -0.70 -14.68
N VAL A 146 -2.38 -0.96 -15.90
CA VAL A 146 -1.66 -1.78 -16.90
C VAL A 146 -0.37 -1.10 -17.32
N ARG A 147 -0.38 0.22 -17.60
CA ARG A 147 0.84 0.98 -17.95
C ARG A 147 1.87 0.95 -16.84
N HIS A 148 1.44 1.07 -15.57
CA HIS A 148 2.35 0.98 -14.43
C HIS A 148 3.03 -0.40 -14.39
N ASN A 149 2.26 -1.48 -14.49
CA ASN A 149 2.80 -2.83 -14.48
C ASN A 149 3.77 -3.07 -15.65
N ALA A 150 3.42 -2.57 -16.84
CA ALA A 150 4.30 -2.67 -18.01
C ALA A 150 5.62 -1.92 -17.80
N ALA A 151 5.57 -0.69 -17.27
CA ALA A 151 6.76 0.10 -16.99
C ALA A 151 7.70 -0.59 -15.97
N VAL A 152 7.14 -1.18 -14.90
CA VAL A 152 7.93 -1.94 -13.93
C VAL A 152 8.60 -3.15 -14.59
N CYS A 153 7.87 -3.89 -15.44
CA CYS A 153 8.44 -5.03 -16.17
C CYS A 153 9.51 -4.64 -17.17
N GLU A 154 9.42 -3.46 -17.77
CA GLU A 154 10.38 -2.94 -18.76
C GLU A 154 11.66 -2.39 -18.09
N GLU A 155 11.51 -1.71 -16.96
CA GLU A 155 12.61 -0.97 -16.33
C GLU A 155 13.38 -1.78 -15.27
N ILE A 156 12.77 -2.80 -14.66
CA ILE A 156 13.44 -3.63 -13.64
C ILE A 156 14.05 -4.87 -14.30
N PRO A 157 15.36 -5.13 -14.12
CA PRO A 157 16.01 -6.35 -14.60
C PRO A 157 15.31 -7.62 -14.12
N SER A 158 15.17 -8.60 -15.01
CA SER A 158 14.40 -9.83 -14.76
C SER A 158 14.91 -10.64 -13.55
N GLU A 159 16.21 -10.59 -13.28
CA GLU A 159 16.84 -11.25 -12.13
C GLU A 159 16.46 -10.61 -10.77
N ARG A 160 15.98 -9.37 -10.81
CA ARG A 160 15.52 -8.62 -9.62
C ARG A 160 13.99 -8.54 -9.53
N LEU A 161 13.25 -9.00 -10.53
CA LEU A 161 11.80 -8.84 -10.62
C LEU A 161 11.05 -10.16 -10.50
N LEU A 162 10.11 -10.23 -9.57
CA LEU A 162 9.07 -11.24 -9.56
C LEU A 162 7.73 -10.58 -9.93
N VAL A 163 7.14 -11.00 -11.05
CA VAL A 163 5.73 -10.71 -11.36
C VAL A 163 4.87 -11.74 -10.64
N PHE A 164 4.08 -11.28 -9.67
CA PHE A 164 3.47 -12.15 -8.67
C PHE A 164 1.96 -12.01 -8.60
N ASP A 165 1.24 -13.06 -8.97
CA ASP A 165 -0.16 -13.21 -8.59
C ASP A 165 -0.22 -13.84 -7.18
N VAL A 166 -0.86 -13.16 -6.26
CA VAL A 166 -0.98 -13.59 -4.85
C VAL A 166 -1.65 -14.96 -4.71
N SER A 167 -2.47 -15.36 -5.68
CA SER A 167 -3.14 -16.66 -5.71
C SER A 167 -2.17 -17.83 -5.92
N ALA A 168 -0.97 -17.58 -6.46
CA ALA A 168 0.07 -18.59 -6.64
C ALA A 168 0.68 -19.08 -5.30
N GLY A 169 0.44 -18.37 -4.21
CA GLY A 169 0.86 -18.77 -2.87
C GLY A 169 2.37 -18.68 -2.64
N TRP A 170 2.88 -19.57 -1.77
CA TRP A 170 4.27 -19.50 -1.31
C TRP A 170 5.31 -19.82 -2.38
N GLY A 171 5.03 -20.79 -3.27
CA GLY A 171 6.04 -21.34 -4.18
C GLY A 171 6.87 -20.26 -4.90
N PRO A 172 6.29 -19.50 -5.84
CA PRO A 172 7.05 -18.52 -6.62
C PRO A 172 7.72 -17.44 -5.75
N LEU A 173 7.09 -17.07 -4.63
CA LEU A 173 7.64 -16.07 -3.72
C LEU A 173 8.89 -16.58 -3.00
N CYS A 174 8.83 -17.81 -2.46
CA CYS A 174 9.94 -18.41 -1.75
C CYS A 174 11.12 -18.74 -2.69
N ASP A 175 10.81 -19.26 -3.88
CA ASP A 175 11.82 -19.55 -4.92
C ASP A 175 12.59 -18.26 -5.30
N PHE A 176 11.86 -17.16 -5.52
CA PHE A 176 12.45 -15.88 -5.85
C PHE A 176 13.27 -15.29 -4.71
N LEU A 177 12.80 -15.38 -3.47
CA LEU A 177 13.49 -14.84 -2.31
C LEU A 177 14.65 -15.73 -1.85
N GLY A 178 14.67 -17.01 -2.23
CA GLY A 178 15.71 -17.97 -1.85
C GLY A 178 15.55 -18.50 -0.43
N VAL A 179 14.30 -18.72 0.00
CA VAL A 179 13.95 -19.17 1.35
C VAL A 179 13.03 -20.39 1.31
N ASP A 180 13.01 -21.14 2.40
CA ASP A 180 12.16 -22.33 2.53
C ASP A 180 10.67 -21.95 2.56
N LYS A 181 9.84 -22.82 1.98
CA LYS A 181 8.39 -22.65 1.98
C LYS A 181 7.80 -23.00 3.35
N PRO A 182 7.01 -22.08 3.97
CA PRO A 182 6.27 -22.41 5.19
C PRO A 182 5.25 -23.54 5.00
N GLU A 183 5.01 -24.32 6.05
CA GLU A 183 3.98 -25.36 6.04
C GLU A 183 2.54 -24.82 6.12
N GLU A 184 2.38 -23.58 6.56
CA GLU A 184 1.07 -22.92 6.68
C GLU A 184 0.53 -22.39 5.35
N GLU A 185 -0.76 -22.09 5.30
CA GLU A 185 -1.38 -21.49 4.13
C GLU A 185 -0.89 -20.04 3.89
N PHE A 186 -0.84 -19.64 2.61
CA PHE A 186 -0.50 -18.27 2.24
C PHE A 186 -1.54 -17.28 2.80
N PRO A 187 -1.12 -16.14 3.40
CA PRO A 187 -2.03 -15.19 4.01
C PRO A 187 -3.01 -14.58 3.00
N ARG A 188 -4.31 -14.59 3.31
CA ARG A 188 -5.37 -13.98 2.51
C ARG A 188 -6.10 -12.92 3.33
N LEU A 189 -5.64 -11.66 3.25
CA LEU A 189 -6.05 -10.56 4.13
C LEU A 189 -6.72 -9.38 3.42
N ASN A 190 -6.90 -9.44 2.10
CA ASN A 190 -7.32 -8.31 1.27
C ASN A 190 -8.71 -8.49 0.66
N ASP A 191 -9.69 -8.95 1.42
CA ASP A 191 -11.08 -8.87 0.98
C ASP A 191 -11.76 -7.57 1.49
N PRO A 192 -12.82 -7.06 0.78
CA PRO A 192 -13.51 -5.83 1.16
C PRO A 192 -14.14 -5.90 2.57
N ALA A 193 -14.67 -7.05 2.98
CA ALA A 193 -15.28 -7.22 4.29
C ALA A 193 -14.24 -7.08 5.41
N ALA A 194 -13.06 -7.69 5.23
CA ALA A 194 -11.95 -7.55 6.17
C ALA A 194 -11.40 -6.11 6.21
N PHE A 195 -11.38 -5.40 5.09
CA PHE A 195 -11.01 -3.98 5.06
C PHE A 195 -11.94 -3.15 5.95
N TRP A 196 -13.24 -3.23 5.72
CA TRP A 196 -14.24 -2.49 6.50
C TRP A 196 -14.36 -2.97 7.94
N GLY A 197 -14.08 -4.25 8.20
CA GLY A 197 -13.93 -4.79 9.55
C GLY A 197 -12.85 -4.04 10.34
N ARG A 198 -11.67 -3.89 9.78
CA ARG A 198 -10.56 -3.14 10.41
C ARG A 198 -10.90 -1.66 10.66
N VAL A 199 -11.63 -1.00 9.74
CA VAL A 199 -12.08 0.38 9.94
C VAL A 199 -13.05 0.46 11.15
N ARG A 200 -14.04 -0.46 11.24
CA ARG A 200 -14.96 -0.54 12.39
C ARG A 200 -14.24 -0.78 13.71
N ASP A 201 -13.27 -1.70 13.71
CA ASP A 201 -12.52 -2.02 14.93
C ASP A 201 -11.73 -0.80 15.43
N ARG A 202 -11.11 -0.05 14.51
CA ARG A 202 -10.37 1.17 14.86
C ARG A 202 -11.30 2.26 15.40
N LEU A 203 -12.47 2.46 14.79
CA LEU A 203 -13.49 3.38 15.30
C LEU A 203 -13.94 2.98 16.71
N ALA A 204 -14.24 1.71 16.92
CA ALA A 204 -14.64 1.21 18.24
C ALA A 204 -13.55 1.41 19.30
N GLU A 205 -12.29 1.28 18.92
CA GLU A 205 -11.15 1.56 19.81
C GLU A 205 -11.09 3.04 20.21
N VAL A 206 -11.22 3.95 19.23
CA VAL A 206 -11.23 5.41 19.49
C VAL A 206 -12.35 5.79 20.44
N VAL A 207 -13.56 5.25 20.23
CA VAL A 207 -14.72 5.49 21.10
C VAL A 207 -14.47 4.97 22.52
N ARG A 208 -13.89 3.77 22.67
CA ARG A 208 -13.55 3.20 23.99
C ARG A 208 -12.53 4.05 24.73
N ARG A 209 -11.48 4.53 24.05
CA ARG A 209 -10.45 5.39 24.64
C ARG A 209 -11.04 6.74 25.09
N GLY A 210 -11.89 7.36 24.28
CA GLY A 210 -12.55 8.63 24.63
C GLY A 210 -13.50 8.52 25.83
N ARG A 211 -14.10 7.34 26.09
CA ARG A 211 -14.93 7.09 27.28
C ARG A 211 -14.11 6.88 28.57
N ARG A 212 -12.89 6.38 28.47
CA ARG A 212 -11.98 6.16 29.63
C ARG A 212 -11.26 7.43 30.05
N ALA A 213 -11.19 8.43 29.17
CA ALA A 213 -10.52 9.72 29.43
C ALA A 213 -11.46 10.78 30.03
N ARG A 214 -12.74 10.46 30.18
CA ARG A 214 -13.78 11.28 30.88
C ARG A 214 -14.10 10.70 32.26
#